data_8e1084e03c0ec1b1566ec87054975069
#
_entry.id   8e1084e03c0ec1b1566ec87054975069
#
_cell.length_a   1.000
_cell.length_b   1.000
_cell.length_c   1.000
_cell.angle_alpha   90.00
_cell.angle_beta   90.00
_cell.angle_gamma   90.00
#
_symmetry.space_group_name_H-M   'P 1'
#
loop_
_entity.id
_entity.type
_entity.pdbx_description
1 polymer ?
#
loop_
_entity_poly.entity_id
_entity_poly.type
_entity_poly.pdbx_seq_one_letter_code
_entity_poly.pdbx_strand_id
1 'polypeptide(L)'
;SVRFSESRAEPPAYGVLLILTTNVEALLPTIVSRCVVLNMKPVRDDIVRKFLMEDMQIPDYKANVCVAFARGNIGRAKLLASSEDFDNVKEEAVTLLKYIHDMEISEIVAAIKKISEYKLDVTDYLDILSIWYRDVLLFKATNDANHLIFKEEIKYIRKEADQKSYEGIEIILDSLEKAKSR
;
A
#
# COMPACT_ATOMS: atom_id res chain seq x y z
N SER A 1 22.09 3.82 -12.84
CA SER A 1 23.23 3.19 -12.15
C SER A 1 24.28 4.26 -11.83
N VAL A 2 24.44 4.58 -10.54
CA VAL A 2 25.48 5.51 -10.08
C VAL A 2 26.80 4.75 -10.09
N ARG A 3 27.71 5.11 -11.00
CA ARG A 3 29.08 4.61 -10.96
C ARG A 3 29.83 5.33 -9.85
N PHE A 4 30.11 4.64 -8.75
CA PHE A 4 31.06 5.07 -7.76
C PHE A 4 32.48 4.81 -8.34
N SER A 5 33.25 5.87 -8.62
CA SER A 5 34.66 5.71 -8.96
C SER A 5 35.47 5.37 -7.70
N GLU A 6 36.41 4.45 -7.80
CA GLU A 6 37.26 3.99 -6.68
C GLU A 6 38.00 5.12 -5.93
N SER A 7 38.19 6.29 -6.57
CA SER A 7 38.86 7.46 -5.97
C SER A 7 38.06 8.19 -4.88
N ARG A 8 36.81 7.78 -4.59
CA ARG A 8 35.95 8.37 -3.52
C ARG A 8 35.62 7.39 -2.40
N ALA A 9 36.44 6.37 -2.20
CA ALA A 9 36.18 5.34 -1.18
C ALA A 9 36.32 5.84 0.27
N GLU A 10 36.95 7.00 0.48
CA GLU A 10 37.04 7.63 1.81
C GLU A 10 36.51 9.06 1.75
N PRO A 11 35.48 9.40 2.54
CA PRO A 11 35.01 10.77 2.64
C PRO A 11 36.11 11.62 3.32
N PRO A 12 36.24 12.91 2.96
CA PRO A 12 37.15 13.81 3.67
C PRO A 12 36.75 13.88 5.15
N ALA A 13 37.70 14.17 6.05
CA ALA A 13 37.51 14.17 7.50
C ALA A 13 36.32 15.04 8.00
N TYR A 14 35.88 15.99 7.17
CA TYR A 14 34.70 16.86 7.44
C TYR A 14 33.41 16.40 6.76
N GLY A 15 33.44 15.29 6.01
CA GLY A 15 32.30 14.81 5.21
C GLY A 15 31.69 13.55 5.77
N VAL A 16 30.34 13.48 5.76
CA VAL A 16 29.55 12.28 6.03
C VAL A 16 28.83 11.88 4.76
N LEU A 17 29.03 10.64 4.32
CA LEU A 17 28.32 10.07 3.17
C LEU A 17 27.17 9.17 3.66
N LEU A 18 25.95 9.48 3.24
CA LEU A 18 24.77 8.66 3.52
C LEU A 18 24.36 7.92 2.25
N ILE A 19 24.36 6.59 2.32
CA ILE A 19 23.91 5.71 1.23
C ILE A 19 22.55 5.16 1.62
N LEU A 20 21.51 5.51 0.84
CA LEU A 20 20.15 5.01 1.02
C LEU A 20 19.92 3.84 0.07
N THR A 21 19.50 2.68 0.61
CA THR A 21 19.19 1.50 -0.19
C THR A 21 18.06 0.71 0.46
N THR A 22 17.27 0.04 -0.34
CA THR A 22 16.28 -0.95 0.12
C THR A 22 16.85 -2.36 0.13
N ASN A 23 18.01 -2.57 -0.52
CA ASN A 23 18.69 -3.86 -0.57
C ASN A 23 20.20 -3.66 -0.36
N VAL A 24 20.68 -4.01 0.83
CA VAL A 24 22.12 -3.92 1.19
C VAL A 24 22.97 -4.90 0.37
N GLU A 25 22.40 -6.06 -0.01
CA GLU A 25 23.12 -7.10 -0.76
C GLU A 25 23.44 -6.68 -2.20
N ALA A 26 22.70 -5.69 -2.73
CA ALA A 26 22.98 -5.11 -4.03
C ALA A 26 24.20 -4.17 -4.05
N LEU A 27 24.71 -3.80 -2.87
CA LEU A 27 25.92 -2.98 -2.75
C LEU A 27 27.18 -3.86 -2.75
N LEU A 28 28.29 -3.30 -3.26
CA LEU A 28 29.58 -3.98 -3.23
C LEU A 28 29.99 -4.26 -1.78
N PRO A 29 30.48 -5.47 -1.46
CA PRO A 29 30.95 -5.81 -0.10
C PRO A 29 32.04 -4.84 0.42
N THR A 30 32.85 -4.31 -0.47
CA THR A 30 33.89 -3.31 -0.17
C THR A 30 33.33 -1.98 0.31
N ILE A 31 32.12 -1.61 -0.12
CA ILE A 31 31.39 -0.42 0.36
C ILE A 31 30.76 -0.72 1.71
N VAL A 32 30.04 -1.84 1.82
CA VAL A 32 29.33 -2.23 3.05
C VAL A 32 30.31 -2.38 4.23
N SER A 33 31.50 -2.96 4.02
CA SER A 33 32.52 -3.13 5.07
C SER A 33 33.08 -1.84 5.64
N ARG A 34 32.91 -0.72 4.93
CA ARG A 34 33.35 0.63 5.34
C ARG A 34 32.25 1.52 5.86
N CYS A 35 31.00 0.99 5.90
CA CYS A 35 29.83 1.73 6.33
C CYS A 35 29.31 1.21 7.67
N VAL A 36 28.70 2.11 8.44
CA VAL A 36 27.83 1.71 9.54
C VAL A 36 26.44 1.45 8.96
N VAL A 37 25.97 0.21 9.02
CA VAL A 37 24.65 -0.16 8.49
C VAL A 37 23.59 0.13 9.53
N LEU A 38 22.67 1.03 9.20
CA LEU A 38 21.49 1.36 10.02
C LEU A 38 20.25 0.73 9.38
N ASN A 39 19.74 -0.34 9.98
CA ASN A 39 18.51 -0.97 9.52
C ASN A 39 17.28 -0.21 10.04
N MET A 40 16.63 0.52 9.15
CA MET A 40 15.38 1.23 9.45
C MET A 40 14.22 0.22 9.47
N LYS A 41 13.50 0.17 10.60
CA LYS A 41 12.31 -0.69 10.73
C LYS A 41 11.05 0.10 10.39
N PRO A 42 9.99 -0.57 9.87
CA PRO A 42 8.68 0.07 9.75
C PRO A 42 8.22 0.63 11.09
N VAL A 43 7.62 1.80 11.05
CA VAL A 43 7.01 2.43 12.24
C VAL A 43 5.68 1.74 12.54
N ARG A 44 5.33 1.59 13.80
CA ARG A 44 4.07 0.98 14.24
C ARG A 44 2.88 1.79 13.74
N ASP A 45 1.81 1.09 13.38
CA ASP A 45 0.59 1.70 12.79
C ASP A 45 -0.07 2.72 13.72
N ASP A 46 -0.07 2.48 15.03
CA ASP A 46 -0.61 3.43 16.02
C ASP A 46 0.16 4.76 16.04
N ILE A 47 1.48 4.73 15.85
CA ILE A 47 2.31 5.94 15.78
C ILE A 47 2.07 6.69 14.47
N VAL A 48 2.00 5.97 13.34
CA VAL A 48 1.71 6.58 12.03
C VAL A 48 0.31 7.22 12.05
N ARG A 49 -0.70 6.51 12.61
CA ARG A 49 -2.06 7.04 12.76
C ARG A 49 -2.10 8.30 13.62
N LYS A 50 -1.44 8.27 14.77
CA LYS A 50 -1.34 9.43 15.67
C LYS A 50 -0.75 10.63 14.93
N PHE A 51 0.35 10.45 14.20
CA PHE A 51 0.97 11.50 13.39
C PHE A 51 -0.01 12.08 12.36
N LEU A 52 -0.73 11.24 11.61
CA LEU A 52 -1.71 11.71 10.62
C LEU A 52 -2.85 12.51 11.25
N MET A 53 -3.36 12.06 12.41
CA MET A 53 -4.50 12.69 13.06
C MET A 53 -4.12 13.97 13.82
N GLU A 54 -3.02 13.98 14.57
CA GLU A 54 -2.62 15.07 15.43
C GLU A 54 -1.82 16.15 14.69
N ASP A 55 -0.82 15.75 13.89
CA ASP A 55 0.07 16.71 13.21
C ASP A 55 -0.48 17.17 11.85
N MET A 56 -1.21 16.30 11.14
CA MET A 56 -1.75 16.61 9.82
C MET A 56 -3.26 16.87 9.82
N GLN A 57 -3.95 16.72 10.96
CA GLN A 57 -5.40 16.92 11.11
C GLN A 57 -6.24 16.07 10.15
N ILE A 58 -5.75 14.87 9.81
CA ILE A 58 -6.45 13.94 8.91
C ILE A 58 -7.56 13.23 9.69
N PRO A 59 -8.80 13.14 9.17
CA PRO A 59 -9.89 12.41 9.79
C PRO A 59 -9.56 10.92 10.00
N ASP A 60 -10.09 10.33 11.07
CA ASP A 60 -9.78 8.95 11.49
C ASP A 60 -9.98 7.91 10.38
N TYR A 61 -11.10 7.98 9.65
CA TYR A 61 -11.40 7.05 8.57
C TYR A 61 -10.35 7.10 7.44
N LYS A 62 -9.88 8.31 7.07
CA LYS A 62 -8.84 8.49 6.06
C LYS A 62 -7.48 8.08 6.60
N ALA A 63 -7.17 8.41 7.86
CA ALA A 63 -5.92 8.01 8.51
C ALA A 63 -5.76 6.48 8.54
N ASN A 64 -6.82 5.73 8.86
CA ASN A 64 -6.79 4.27 8.87
C ASN A 64 -6.43 3.67 7.50
N VAL A 65 -7.03 4.20 6.42
CA VAL A 65 -6.70 3.79 5.07
C VAL A 65 -5.23 4.10 4.76
N CYS A 66 -4.78 5.36 4.99
CA CYS A 66 -3.39 5.76 4.71
C CYS A 66 -2.37 4.92 5.49
N VAL A 67 -2.65 4.56 6.75
CA VAL A 67 -1.79 3.69 7.57
C VAL A 67 -1.63 2.31 6.93
N ALA A 68 -2.74 1.69 6.51
CA ALA A 68 -2.72 0.37 5.89
C ALA A 68 -1.86 0.35 4.60
N PHE A 69 -1.96 1.40 3.79
CA PHE A 69 -1.17 1.53 2.56
C PHE A 69 0.29 1.92 2.81
N ALA A 70 0.56 2.66 3.88
CA ALA A 70 1.90 3.13 4.20
C ALA A 70 2.82 2.03 4.73
N ARG A 71 2.26 0.95 5.31
CA ARG A 71 3.03 -0.19 5.86
C ARG A 71 4.17 0.26 6.76
N GLY A 72 3.90 1.22 7.65
CA GLY A 72 4.88 1.79 8.58
C GLY A 72 5.84 2.83 7.99
N ASN A 73 5.62 3.29 6.76
CA ASN A 73 6.39 4.39 6.15
C ASN A 73 5.65 5.72 6.31
N ILE A 74 6.09 6.56 7.27
CA ILE A 74 5.47 7.86 7.55
C ILE A 74 5.48 8.79 6.34
N GLY A 75 6.57 8.80 5.55
CA GLY A 75 6.67 9.61 4.34
C GLY A 75 5.60 9.23 3.31
N ARG A 76 5.39 7.92 3.08
CA ARG A 76 4.33 7.41 2.20
C ARG A 76 2.95 7.75 2.78
N ALA A 77 2.73 7.58 4.09
CA ALA A 77 1.48 7.93 4.75
C ALA A 77 1.11 9.40 4.52
N LYS A 78 2.08 10.31 4.68
CA LYS A 78 1.92 11.75 4.42
C LYS A 78 1.54 12.03 2.97
N LEU A 79 2.23 11.42 2.01
CA LEU A 79 1.95 11.59 0.58
C LEU A 79 0.53 11.15 0.23
N LEU A 80 0.13 9.94 0.67
CA LEU A 80 -1.21 9.42 0.44
C LEU A 80 -2.30 10.29 1.06
N ALA A 81 -2.09 10.77 2.29
CA ALA A 81 -3.05 11.61 2.99
C ALA A 81 -3.29 12.96 2.30
N SER A 82 -2.30 13.46 1.54
CA SER A 82 -2.36 14.74 0.83
C SER A 82 -2.67 14.59 -0.68
N SER A 83 -2.87 13.37 -1.17
CA SER A 83 -3.09 13.09 -2.60
C SER A 83 -4.57 13.04 -2.93
N GLU A 84 -5.04 13.96 -3.77
CA GLU A 84 -6.39 13.93 -4.34
C GLU A 84 -6.53 12.75 -5.33
N ASP A 85 -5.49 12.46 -6.10
CA ASP A 85 -5.49 11.33 -7.04
C ASP A 85 -5.69 10.00 -6.30
N PHE A 86 -5.07 9.83 -5.13
CA PHE A 86 -5.26 8.64 -4.30
C PHE A 86 -6.71 8.51 -3.79
N ASP A 87 -7.31 9.60 -3.34
CA ASP A 87 -8.70 9.60 -2.89
C ASP A 87 -9.66 9.22 -4.03
N ASN A 88 -9.47 9.80 -5.21
CA ASN A 88 -10.28 9.52 -6.38
C ASN A 88 -10.15 8.06 -6.83
N VAL A 89 -8.92 7.54 -6.94
CA VAL A 89 -8.68 6.15 -7.33
C VAL A 89 -9.25 5.17 -6.31
N LYS A 90 -9.11 5.47 -5.01
CA LYS A 90 -9.71 4.67 -3.95
C LYS A 90 -11.24 4.60 -4.10
N GLU A 91 -11.90 5.74 -4.31
CA GLU A 91 -13.36 5.78 -4.48
C GLU A 91 -13.82 5.01 -5.72
N GLU A 92 -13.13 5.17 -6.83
CA GLU A 92 -13.47 4.46 -8.07
C GLU A 92 -13.21 2.96 -7.97
N ALA A 93 -12.09 2.55 -7.36
CA ALA A 93 -11.77 1.14 -7.14
C ALA A 93 -12.78 0.48 -6.20
N VAL A 94 -13.14 1.14 -5.10
CA VAL A 94 -14.16 0.64 -4.16
C VAL A 94 -15.53 0.57 -4.84
N THR A 95 -15.88 1.54 -5.65
CA THR A 95 -17.14 1.53 -6.42
C THR A 95 -17.16 0.37 -7.42
N LEU A 96 -16.07 0.15 -8.14
CA LEU A 96 -15.95 -1.01 -9.03
C LEU A 96 -16.14 -2.33 -8.27
N LEU A 97 -15.49 -2.49 -7.11
CA LEU A 97 -15.59 -3.70 -6.28
C LEU A 97 -17.00 -3.94 -5.74
N LYS A 98 -17.74 -2.89 -5.40
CA LYS A 98 -19.14 -3.00 -4.93
C LYS A 98 -20.09 -3.57 -5.98
N TYR A 99 -19.87 -3.24 -7.25
CA TYR A 99 -20.83 -3.48 -8.32
C TYR A 99 -20.30 -4.42 -9.41
N ILE A 100 -19.07 -4.93 -9.29
CA ILE A 100 -18.40 -5.76 -10.32
C ILE A 100 -19.23 -6.97 -10.76
N HIS A 101 -20.04 -7.54 -9.85
CA HIS A 101 -20.89 -8.69 -10.16
C HIS A 101 -22.13 -8.35 -10.98
N ASP A 102 -22.54 -7.08 -10.93
CA ASP A 102 -23.71 -6.58 -11.62
C ASP A 102 -23.35 -5.82 -12.91
N MET A 103 -22.03 -5.66 -13.19
CA MET A 103 -21.50 -4.93 -14.35
C MET A 103 -21.30 -5.85 -15.57
N GLU A 104 -21.51 -5.30 -16.75
CA GLU A 104 -21.09 -5.93 -18.00
C GLU A 104 -19.57 -5.81 -18.19
N ILE A 105 -18.97 -6.72 -18.98
CA ILE A 105 -17.52 -6.73 -19.24
C ILE A 105 -17.05 -5.39 -19.83
N SER A 106 -17.86 -4.78 -20.70
CA SER A 106 -17.60 -3.46 -21.28
C SER A 106 -17.49 -2.34 -20.25
N GLU A 107 -18.34 -2.38 -19.22
CA GLU A 107 -18.33 -1.42 -18.10
C GLU A 107 -17.11 -1.59 -17.21
N ILE A 108 -16.74 -2.85 -16.92
CA ILE A 108 -15.52 -3.18 -16.16
C ILE A 108 -14.28 -2.65 -16.89
N VAL A 109 -14.19 -2.89 -18.19
CA VAL A 109 -13.05 -2.40 -19.01
C VAL A 109 -13.01 -0.86 -19.02
N ALA A 110 -14.16 -0.20 -19.14
CA ALA A 110 -14.24 1.27 -19.10
C ALA A 110 -13.81 1.83 -17.73
N ALA A 111 -14.23 1.21 -16.63
CA ALA A 111 -13.84 1.59 -15.29
C ALA A 111 -12.33 1.43 -15.06
N ILE A 112 -11.74 0.29 -15.49
CA ILE A 112 -10.29 0.06 -15.39
C ILE A 112 -9.52 1.10 -16.22
N LYS A 113 -10.00 1.42 -17.44
CA LYS A 113 -9.37 2.43 -18.28
C LYS A 113 -9.37 3.79 -17.60
N LYS A 114 -10.50 4.21 -17.02
CA LYS A 114 -10.62 5.46 -16.28
C LYS A 114 -9.64 5.52 -15.09
N ILE A 115 -9.53 4.45 -14.33
CA ILE A 115 -8.59 4.34 -13.19
C ILE A 115 -7.14 4.46 -13.69
N SER A 116 -6.80 3.91 -14.86
CA SER A 116 -5.45 3.99 -15.43
C SER A 116 -5.05 5.39 -15.93
N GLU A 117 -5.98 6.33 -16.03
CA GLU A 117 -5.70 7.73 -16.37
C GLU A 117 -5.11 8.53 -15.19
N TYR A 118 -5.30 8.06 -13.96
CA TYR A 118 -4.69 8.69 -12.79
C TYR A 118 -3.19 8.39 -12.72
N LYS A 119 -2.42 9.36 -12.20
CA LYS A 119 -0.95 9.26 -12.04
C LYS A 119 -0.56 8.46 -10.79
N LEU A 120 -1.22 7.32 -10.57
CA LEU A 120 -0.88 6.41 -9.50
C LEU A 120 -0.16 5.17 -10.05
N ASP A 121 0.69 4.59 -9.22
CA ASP A 121 1.33 3.32 -9.53
C ASP A 121 0.26 2.21 -9.59
N VAL A 122 0.36 1.34 -10.57
CA VAL A 122 -0.49 0.14 -10.67
C VAL A 122 -0.46 -0.67 -9.37
N THR A 123 0.66 -0.66 -8.68
CA THR A 123 0.84 -1.31 -7.38
C THR A 123 -0.11 -0.75 -6.32
N ASP A 124 -0.32 0.57 -6.28
CA ASP A 124 -1.24 1.19 -5.32
C ASP A 124 -2.69 0.77 -5.59
N TYR A 125 -3.07 0.64 -6.86
CA TYR A 125 -4.38 0.11 -7.23
C TYR A 125 -4.56 -1.35 -6.82
N LEU A 126 -3.57 -2.20 -7.09
CA LEU A 126 -3.59 -3.60 -6.66
C LEU A 126 -3.60 -3.73 -5.12
N ASP A 127 -2.99 -2.79 -4.41
CA ASP A 127 -3.06 -2.73 -2.95
C ASP A 127 -4.50 -2.45 -2.46
N ILE A 128 -5.26 -1.58 -3.13
CA ILE A 128 -6.69 -1.34 -2.79
C ILE A 128 -7.49 -2.64 -2.89
N LEU A 129 -7.35 -3.36 -4.02
CA LEU A 129 -8.03 -4.64 -4.23
C LEU A 129 -7.62 -5.67 -3.16
N SER A 130 -6.33 -5.76 -2.84
CA SER A 130 -5.83 -6.70 -1.83
C SER A 130 -6.37 -6.40 -0.44
N ILE A 131 -6.45 -5.12 -0.05
CA ILE A 131 -7.01 -4.72 1.25
C ILE A 131 -8.51 -5.01 1.30
N TRP A 132 -9.24 -4.78 0.21
CA TRP A 132 -10.66 -5.13 0.13
C TRP A 132 -10.90 -6.62 0.37
N TYR A 133 -10.23 -7.50 -0.38
CA TYR A 133 -10.40 -8.94 -0.21
C TYR A 133 -9.85 -9.48 1.11
N ARG A 134 -8.83 -8.83 1.68
CA ARG A 134 -8.39 -9.10 3.05
C ARG A 134 -9.51 -8.79 4.05
N ASP A 135 -10.18 -7.65 3.90
CA ASP A 135 -11.29 -7.26 4.77
C ASP A 135 -12.49 -8.22 4.61
N VAL A 136 -12.77 -8.68 3.37
CA VAL A 136 -13.78 -9.73 3.11
C VAL A 136 -13.41 -11.03 3.83
N LEU A 137 -12.16 -11.48 3.74
CA LEU A 137 -11.67 -12.68 4.40
C LEU A 137 -11.75 -12.55 5.93
N LEU A 138 -11.29 -11.42 6.46
CA LEU A 138 -11.31 -11.14 7.89
C LEU A 138 -12.73 -11.12 8.43
N PHE A 139 -13.66 -10.44 7.76
CA PHE A 139 -15.05 -10.42 8.16
C PHE A 139 -15.68 -11.81 8.09
N LYS A 140 -15.41 -12.58 7.04
CA LYS A 140 -15.88 -13.96 6.90
C LYS A 140 -15.41 -14.86 8.05
N ALA A 141 -14.19 -14.67 8.53
CA ALA A 141 -13.60 -15.47 9.61
C ALA A 141 -14.07 -15.05 11.01
N THR A 142 -14.26 -13.74 11.23
CA THR A 142 -14.49 -13.20 12.59
C THR A 142 -15.90 -12.66 12.82
N ASN A 143 -16.62 -12.34 11.75
CA ASN A 143 -17.91 -11.61 11.77
C ASN A 143 -17.81 -10.28 12.56
N ASP A 144 -16.60 -9.69 12.64
CA ASP A 144 -16.31 -8.44 13.35
C ASP A 144 -15.86 -7.35 12.37
N ALA A 145 -16.57 -6.21 12.37
CA ALA A 145 -16.27 -5.07 11.52
C ALA A 145 -15.20 -4.12 12.12
N ASN A 146 -14.84 -4.28 13.40
CA ASN A 146 -13.96 -3.31 14.07
C ASN A 146 -12.54 -3.26 13.50
N HIS A 147 -12.07 -4.37 12.94
CA HIS A 147 -10.71 -4.52 12.39
C HIS A 147 -10.63 -4.30 10.88
N LEU A 148 -11.74 -3.95 10.23
CA LEU A 148 -11.76 -3.67 8.79
C LEU A 148 -11.16 -2.30 8.49
N ILE A 149 -10.46 -2.19 7.38
CA ILE A 149 -9.96 -0.91 6.86
C ILE A 149 -11.11 -0.14 6.18
N PHE A 150 -11.93 -0.83 5.38
CA PHE A 150 -13.10 -0.26 4.71
C PHE A 150 -14.39 -0.47 5.53
N LYS A 151 -14.38 -0.04 6.80
CA LYS A 151 -15.52 -0.21 7.73
C LYS A 151 -16.83 0.36 7.21
N GLU A 152 -16.77 1.49 6.49
CA GLU A 152 -17.94 2.18 5.94
C GLU A 152 -18.64 1.33 4.87
N GLU A 153 -17.92 0.38 4.28
CA GLU A 153 -18.40 -0.51 3.22
C GLU A 153 -18.87 -1.88 3.71
N ILE A 154 -19.11 -2.02 5.00
CA ILE A 154 -19.45 -3.29 5.66
C ILE A 154 -20.61 -4.04 4.98
N LYS A 155 -21.58 -3.33 4.43
CA LYS A 155 -22.73 -3.93 3.73
C LYS A 155 -22.27 -4.76 2.53
N TYR A 156 -21.33 -4.23 1.74
CA TYR A 156 -20.81 -4.89 0.53
C TYR A 156 -19.81 -5.97 0.89
N ILE A 157 -18.94 -5.71 1.88
CA ILE A 157 -17.98 -6.69 2.40
C ILE A 157 -18.73 -7.94 2.93
N ARG A 158 -19.83 -7.76 3.65
CA ARG A 158 -20.67 -8.87 4.11
C ARG A 158 -21.26 -9.65 2.95
N LYS A 159 -21.85 -8.97 1.94
CA LYS A 159 -22.39 -9.61 0.74
C LYS A 159 -21.34 -10.49 0.05
N GLU A 160 -20.13 -9.95 -0.15
CA GLU A 160 -19.01 -10.69 -0.73
C GLU A 160 -18.59 -11.89 0.15
N ALA A 161 -18.48 -11.70 1.46
CA ALA A 161 -18.11 -12.77 2.39
C ALA A 161 -19.12 -13.92 2.40
N ASP A 162 -20.40 -13.62 2.24
CA ASP A 162 -21.47 -14.64 2.17
C ASP A 162 -21.45 -15.41 0.85
N GLN A 163 -21.12 -14.74 -0.26
CA GLN A 163 -21.16 -15.32 -1.61
C GLN A 163 -19.91 -16.13 -1.95
N LYS A 164 -18.73 -15.74 -1.46
CA LYS A 164 -17.46 -16.39 -1.82
C LYS A 164 -17.02 -17.43 -0.79
N SER A 165 -16.45 -18.53 -1.26
CA SER A 165 -15.77 -19.49 -0.39
C SER A 165 -14.41 -18.94 0.10
N TYR A 166 -13.84 -19.51 1.16
CA TYR A 166 -12.48 -19.19 1.61
C TYR A 166 -11.45 -19.41 0.51
N GLU A 167 -11.54 -20.56 -0.15
CA GLU A 167 -10.67 -20.92 -1.29
C GLU A 167 -10.79 -19.91 -2.44
N GLY A 168 -12.00 -19.46 -2.77
CA GLY A 168 -12.20 -18.44 -3.80
C GLY A 168 -11.56 -17.10 -3.47
N ILE A 169 -11.61 -16.67 -2.21
CA ILE A 169 -10.96 -15.44 -1.76
C ILE A 169 -9.43 -15.59 -1.77
N GLU A 170 -8.92 -16.74 -1.36
CA GLU A 170 -7.48 -17.06 -1.38
C GLU A 170 -6.91 -17.01 -2.80
N ILE A 171 -7.59 -17.62 -3.77
CA ILE A 171 -7.20 -17.57 -5.19
C ILE A 171 -7.12 -16.13 -5.71
N ILE A 172 -8.06 -15.27 -5.32
CA ILE A 172 -8.04 -13.85 -5.70
C ILE A 172 -6.83 -13.16 -5.09
N LEU A 173 -6.57 -13.32 -3.79
CA LEU A 173 -5.43 -12.72 -3.11
C LEU A 173 -4.09 -13.18 -3.71
N ASP A 174 -3.93 -14.47 -3.98
CA ASP A 174 -2.76 -15.02 -4.65
C ASP A 174 -2.56 -14.45 -6.06
N SER A 175 -3.64 -14.25 -6.79
CA SER A 175 -3.59 -13.66 -8.14
C SER A 175 -3.14 -12.20 -8.10
N LEU A 176 -3.61 -11.43 -7.11
CA LEU A 176 -3.20 -10.05 -6.87
C LEU A 176 -1.73 -9.96 -6.47
N GLU A 177 -1.24 -10.83 -5.59
CA GLU A 177 0.19 -10.87 -5.22
C GLU A 177 1.09 -11.25 -6.42
N LYS A 178 0.68 -12.21 -7.25
CA LYS A 178 1.38 -12.54 -8.49
C LYS A 178 1.40 -11.38 -9.49
N ALA A 179 0.33 -10.60 -9.55
CA ALA A 179 0.28 -9.40 -10.41
C ALA A 179 1.25 -8.32 -9.94
N LYS A 180 1.39 -8.12 -8.62
CA LYS A 180 2.34 -7.14 -8.03
C LYS A 180 3.82 -7.53 -8.21
N SER A 181 4.11 -8.81 -8.36
CA SER A 181 5.47 -9.33 -8.48
C SER A 181 6.03 -9.26 -9.91
N ARG A 182 5.24 -8.85 -10.88
CA ARG A 182 5.61 -8.71 -12.31
C ARG A 182 5.98 -7.29 -12.66
#